data_3806bb56051e37bd1213caf7e890f5f2
#
_entry.id   3806bb56051e37bd1213caf7e890f5f2
#
_cell.length_a   1.000
_cell.length_b   1.000
_cell.length_c   1.000
_cell.angle_alpha   90.00
_cell.angle_beta   90.00
_cell.angle_gamma   90.00
#
_symmetry.space_group_name_H-M   'P 1'
#
loop_
_entity.id
_entity.type
_entity.pdbx_description
1 polymer ?
#
loop_
_entity_poly.entity_id
_entity_poly.type
_entity_poly.pdbx_seq_one_letter_code
_entity_poly.pdbx_strand_id
1 'polypeptide(L)'
;MANILAIDTSTDTCSVSIGKENEVFSFHENIPRQHTEKLFSIIADLLEESKLSYEELDAVAVGTGPGSYTGIRLSCAVAQGILFSQSIKGISLSSLELLSIEANKESPSSTFVAISQENLGNVYIAESSFSDGDIKSKFRLISSDLFKREGFPEDCHFVGEGCALFPEVINVLPGAIPKSKYLLEIAKKRLNKSELIEPEEILPVYLNDENSWKKIK
;
A
#
# COMPACT_ATOMS: atom_id res chain seq x y z
N MET A 1 -10.36 21.00 -5.13
CA MET A 1 -9.55 19.92 -4.48
C MET A 1 -10.07 18.59 -4.99
N ALA A 2 -9.24 17.56 -5.05
CA ALA A 2 -9.63 16.31 -5.70
C ALA A 2 -10.35 15.34 -4.74
N ASN A 3 -11.35 14.64 -5.27
CA ASN A 3 -12.05 13.55 -4.63
C ASN A 3 -11.35 12.24 -5.00
N ILE A 4 -10.76 11.56 -4.02
CA ILE A 4 -9.94 10.36 -4.26
C ILE A 4 -10.45 9.22 -3.38
N LEU A 5 -10.69 8.06 -3.99
CA LEU A 5 -10.89 6.80 -3.29
C LEU A 5 -9.55 6.08 -3.15
N ALA A 6 -9.22 5.61 -1.95
CA ALA A 6 -8.02 4.84 -1.69
C ALA A 6 -8.37 3.48 -1.06
N ILE A 7 -7.75 2.39 -1.56
CA ILE A 7 -8.04 1.01 -1.17
C ILE A 7 -6.74 0.26 -0.89
N ASP A 8 -6.64 -0.41 0.25
CA ASP A 8 -5.64 -1.44 0.52
C ASP A 8 -6.29 -2.64 1.24
N THR A 9 -6.10 -3.81 0.67
CA THR A 9 -6.57 -5.10 1.21
C THR A 9 -5.43 -6.14 1.21
N SER A 10 -4.19 -5.65 1.33
CA SER A 10 -2.98 -6.49 1.26
C SER A 10 -2.73 -7.36 2.49
N THR A 11 -3.41 -7.07 3.60
CA THR A 11 -3.31 -7.81 4.87
C THR A 11 -4.70 -8.33 5.30
N ASP A 12 -4.82 -8.87 6.51
CA ASP A 12 -6.12 -9.22 7.11
C ASP A 12 -6.96 -7.97 7.45
N THR A 13 -6.35 -6.79 7.39
CA THR A 13 -7.05 -5.52 7.57
C THR A 13 -7.55 -4.99 6.23
N CYS A 14 -8.83 -4.63 6.19
CA CYS A 14 -9.40 -3.88 5.08
C CYS A 14 -9.28 -2.39 5.38
N SER A 15 -8.64 -1.66 4.51
CA SER A 15 -8.46 -0.22 4.64
C SER A 15 -8.99 0.49 3.41
N VAL A 16 -10.03 1.30 3.59
CA VAL A 16 -10.64 2.12 2.53
C VAL A 16 -10.75 3.54 3.05
N SER A 17 -10.44 4.51 2.21
CA SER A 17 -10.59 5.93 2.57
C SER A 17 -11.06 6.74 1.38
N ILE A 18 -11.89 7.75 1.65
CA ILE A 18 -12.28 8.76 0.68
C ILE A 18 -11.78 10.11 1.16
N GLY A 19 -11.00 10.77 0.31
CA GLY A 19 -10.60 12.15 0.50
C GLY A 19 -11.50 13.08 -0.28
N LYS A 20 -12.16 14.01 0.42
CA LYS A 20 -12.97 15.06 -0.16
C LYS A 20 -12.52 16.40 0.41
N GLU A 21 -12.01 17.29 -0.44
CA GLU A 21 -11.43 18.56 0.03
C GLU A 21 -10.38 18.36 1.13
N ASN A 22 -10.67 18.78 2.37
CA ASN A 22 -9.81 18.62 3.54
C ASN A 22 -10.31 17.53 4.50
N GLU A 23 -11.41 16.86 4.17
CA GLU A 23 -12.00 15.80 4.96
C GLU A 23 -11.52 14.43 4.49
N VAL A 24 -11.47 13.48 5.41
CA VAL A 24 -11.12 12.08 5.14
C VAL A 24 -12.11 11.20 5.86
N PHE A 25 -12.82 10.41 5.10
CA PHE A 25 -13.73 9.37 5.55
C PHE A 25 -12.99 8.04 5.43
N SER A 26 -12.97 7.21 6.48
CA SER A 26 -12.12 6.02 6.48
C SER A 26 -12.75 4.85 7.22
N PHE A 27 -12.61 3.69 6.61
CA PHE A 27 -12.81 2.39 7.24
C PHE A 27 -11.44 1.70 7.37
N HIS A 28 -11.12 1.18 8.56
CA HIS A 28 -9.87 0.49 8.80
C HIS A 28 -10.06 -0.56 9.90
N GLU A 29 -10.39 -1.79 9.52
CA GLU A 29 -10.67 -2.86 10.47
C GLU A 29 -10.08 -4.20 10.03
N ASN A 30 -9.72 -5.02 11.02
CA ASN A 30 -9.31 -6.39 10.79
C ASN A 30 -10.54 -7.25 10.51
N ILE A 31 -10.70 -7.70 9.25
CA ILE A 31 -11.81 -8.52 8.78
C ILE A 31 -11.29 -9.72 7.98
N PRO A 32 -10.53 -10.62 8.61
CA PRO A 32 -9.85 -11.71 7.89
C PRO A 32 -10.85 -12.53 7.08
N ARG A 33 -10.50 -12.79 5.80
CA ARG A 33 -11.28 -13.58 4.83
C ARG A 33 -12.66 -13.00 4.46
N GLN A 34 -13.00 -11.77 4.88
CA GLN A 34 -14.27 -11.13 4.56
C GLN A 34 -14.15 -9.99 3.53
N HIS A 35 -12.95 -9.70 3.04
CA HIS A 35 -12.69 -8.60 2.10
C HIS A 35 -13.59 -8.68 0.86
N THR A 36 -13.66 -9.86 0.24
CA THR A 36 -14.46 -10.07 -0.99
C THR A 36 -15.96 -9.81 -0.78
N GLU A 37 -16.45 -10.14 0.41
CA GLU A 37 -17.86 -9.97 0.75
C GLU A 37 -18.20 -8.51 1.10
N LYS A 38 -17.27 -7.82 1.80
CA LYS A 38 -17.56 -6.52 2.42
C LYS A 38 -17.03 -5.30 1.66
N LEU A 39 -16.02 -5.44 0.79
CA LEU A 39 -15.32 -4.29 0.22
C LEU A 39 -16.27 -3.34 -0.52
N PHE A 40 -17.21 -3.86 -1.31
CA PHE A 40 -18.14 -3.01 -2.05
C PHE A 40 -19.12 -2.26 -1.15
N SER A 41 -19.63 -2.90 -0.08
CA SER A 41 -20.51 -2.21 0.89
C SER A 41 -19.74 -1.14 1.65
N ILE A 42 -18.49 -1.42 2.06
CA ILE A 42 -17.63 -0.43 2.73
C ILE A 42 -17.41 0.80 1.82
N ILE A 43 -17.14 0.60 0.53
CA ILE A 43 -16.97 1.71 -0.42
C ILE A 43 -18.29 2.50 -0.55
N ALA A 44 -19.43 1.82 -0.67
CA ALA A 44 -20.72 2.46 -0.79
C ALA A 44 -21.08 3.28 0.45
N ASP A 45 -20.86 2.74 1.65
CA ASP A 45 -21.10 3.42 2.92
C ASP A 45 -20.25 4.70 3.04
N LEU A 46 -18.96 4.64 2.64
CA LEU A 46 -18.06 5.80 2.66
C LEU A 46 -18.43 6.85 1.60
N LEU A 47 -18.91 6.43 0.43
CA LEU A 47 -19.45 7.37 -0.58
C LEU A 47 -20.69 8.09 -0.05
N GLU A 48 -21.60 7.37 0.59
CA GLU A 48 -22.79 7.96 1.21
C GLU A 48 -22.41 8.94 2.34
N GLU A 49 -21.50 8.54 3.23
CA GLU A 49 -21.01 9.39 4.34
C GLU A 49 -20.35 10.67 3.83
N SER A 50 -19.53 10.56 2.79
CA SER A 50 -18.86 11.70 2.16
C SER A 50 -19.79 12.52 1.25
N LYS A 51 -21.00 12.04 0.99
CA LYS A 51 -21.94 12.63 0.01
C LYS A 51 -21.31 12.77 -1.37
N LEU A 52 -20.60 11.73 -1.82
CA LEU A 52 -20.04 11.61 -3.16
C LEU A 52 -20.67 10.43 -3.87
N SER A 53 -20.69 10.52 -5.19
CA SER A 53 -20.97 9.41 -6.09
C SER A 53 -19.68 8.95 -6.78
N TYR A 54 -19.73 7.81 -7.48
CA TYR A 54 -18.57 7.33 -8.26
C TYR A 54 -18.16 8.33 -9.36
N GLU A 55 -19.12 9.03 -9.96
CA GLU A 55 -18.93 9.99 -11.04
C GLU A 55 -18.18 11.25 -10.58
N GLU A 56 -18.16 11.52 -9.28
CA GLU A 56 -17.48 12.67 -8.70
C GLU A 56 -16.05 12.37 -8.26
N LEU A 57 -15.59 11.12 -8.44
CA LEU A 57 -14.20 10.74 -8.15
C LEU A 57 -13.26 11.26 -9.25
N ASP A 58 -12.16 11.87 -8.85
CA ASP A 58 -11.09 12.32 -9.75
C ASP A 58 -10.03 11.24 -9.98
N ALA A 59 -9.84 10.33 -9.04
CA ALA A 59 -8.89 9.24 -9.13
C ALA A 59 -9.20 8.11 -8.12
N VAL A 60 -8.66 6.91 -8.39
CA VAL A 60 -8.59 5.82 -7.41
C VAL A 60 -7.13 5.50 -7.14
N ALA A 61 -6.78 5.42 -5.87
CA ALA A 61 -5.47 5.00 -5.41
C ALA A 61 -5.53 3.60 -4.79
N VAL A 62 -4.54 2.75 -5.05
CA VAL A 62 -4.59 1.36 -4.61
C VAL A 62 -3.24 0.87 -4.11
N GLY A 63 -3.27 0.16 -2.98
CA GLY A 63 -2.16 -0.65 -2.50
C GLY A 63 -2.05 -1.93 -3.33
N THR A 64 -0.93 -2.09 -4.03
CA THR A 64 -0.74 -3.18 -5.01
C THR A 64 0.04 -4.37 -4.44
N GLY A 65 0.32 -4.39 -3.14
CA GLY A 65 1.10 -5.44 -2.49
C GLY A 65 2.60 -5.10 -2.38
N PRO A 66 3.46 -6.05 -2.03
CA PRO A 66 3.13 -7.47 -1.76
C PRO A 66 2.24 -7.66 -0.53
N GLY A 67 1.63 -8.85 -0.42
CA GLY A 67 0.72 -9.21 0.67
C GLY A 67 -0.21 -10.36 0.29
N SER A 68 -1.37 -10.42 0.93
CA SER A 68 -2.39 -11.43 0.69
C SER A 68 -2.71 -11.61 -0.80
N TYR A 69 -2.50 -12.83 -1.30
CA TYR A 69 -2.71 -13.17 -2.71
C TYR A 69 -4.10 -12.80 -3.23
N THR A 70 -5.13 -13.08 -2.46
CA THR A 70 -6.53 -12.74 -2.82
C THR A 70 -6.79 -11.25 -2.60
N GLY A 71 -6.29 -10.71 -1.49
CA GLY A 71 -6.53 -9.31 -1.12
C GLY A 71 -5.99 -8.33 -2.17
N ILE A 72 -4.72 -8.44 -2.56
CA ILE A 72 -4.13 -7.50 -3.54
C ILE A 72 -4.80 -7.58 -4.92
N ARG A 73 -5.28 -8.77 -5.32
CA ARG A 73 -6.05 -8.90 -6.57
C ARG A 73 -7.41 -8.25 -6.47
N LEU A 74 -8.07 -8.39 -5.31
CA LEU A 74 -9.36 -7.78 -5.06
C LEU A 74 -9.27 -6.25 -5.15
N SER A 75 -8.32 -5.63 -4.43
CA SER A 75 -8.15 -4.17 -4.48
C SER A 75 -7.84 -3.68 -5.89
N CYS A 76 -6.93 -4.35 -6.61
CA CYS A 76 -6.61 -3.98 -7.99
C CYS A 76 -7.81 -4.13 -8.92
N ALA A 77 -8.55 -5.24 -8.86
CA ALA A 77 -9.71 -5.48 -9.73
C ALA A 77 -10.84 -4.48 -9.47
N VAL A 78 -11.12 -4.18 -8.20
CA VAL A 78 -12.14 -3.18 -7.82
C VAL A 78 -11.72 -1.78 -8.29
N ALA A 79 -10.44 -1.41 -8.06
CA ALA A 79 -9.92 -0.14 -8.55
C ALA A 79 -10.03 -0.03 -10.08
N GLN A 80 -9.58 -1.05 -10.82
CA GLN A 80 -9.71 -1.09 -12.28
C GLN A 80 -11.17 -0.92 -12.73
N GLY A 81 -12.09 -1.67 -12.12
CA GLY A 81 -13.52 -1.58 -12.45
C GLY A 81 -14.09 -0.18 -12.31
N ILE A 82 -13.74 0.52 -11.21
CA ILE A 82 -14.16 1.91 -10.97
C ILE A 82 -13.50 2.85 -12.00
N LEU A 83 -12.18 2.73 -12.19
CA LEU A 83 -11.42 3.58 -13.11
C LEU A 83 -11.95 3.48 -14.55
N PHE A 84 -12.21 2.25 -15.03
CA PHE A 84 -12.79 2.03 -16.36
C PHE A 84 -14.20 2.59 -16.49
N SER A 85 -15.05 2.36 -15.47
CA SER A 85 -16.44 2.81 -15.51
C SER A 85 -16.57 4.33 -15.53
N GLN A 86 -15.66 5.03 -14.85
CA GLN A 86 -15.66 6.50 -14.75
C GLN A 86 -14.72 7.18 -15.76
N SER A 87 -13.95 6.41 -16.55
CA SER A 87 -12.95 6.96 -17.50
C SER A 87 -11.93 7.87 -16.81
N ILE A 88 -11.52 7.51 -15.60
CA ILE A 88 -10.50 8.23 -14.80
C ILE A 88 -9.24 7.39 -14.64
N LYS A 89 -8.16 8.03 -14.20
CA LYS A 89 -6.85 7.38 -14.02
C LYS A 89 -6.58 7.03 -12.57
N GLY A 90 -5.64 6.10 -12.37
CA GLY A 90 -5.29 5.55 -11.06
C GLY A 90 -3.93 5.96 -10.55
N ILE A 91 -3.72 5.63 -9.28
CA ILE A 91 -2.42 5.72 -8.60
C ILE A 91 -2.17 4.37 -7.91
N SER A 92 -1.00 3.79 -8.12
CA SER A 92 -0.57 2.60 -7.40
C SER A 92 0.58 2.90 -6.44
N LEU A 93 0.58 2.25 -5.28
CA LEU A 93 1.67 2.30 -4.32
C LEU A 93 1.91 0.90 -3.76
N SER A 94 3.17 0.57 -3.46
CA SER A 94 3.46 -0.68 -2.77
C SER A 94 2.91 -0.65 -1.34
N SER A 95 2.32 -1.78 -0.91
CA SER A 95 1.87 -1.92 0.49
C SER A 95 3.03 -1.88 1.49
N LEU A 96 4.26 -2.24 1.07
CA LEU A 96 5.47 -2.05 1.88
C LEU A 96 5.85 -0.56 2.03
N GLU A 97 5.62 0.25 1.01
CA GLU A 97 5.77 1.71 1.13
C GLU A 97 4.76 2.30 2.10
N LEU A 98 3.52 1.83 2.06
CA LEU A 98 2.48 2.26 3.01
C LEU A 98 2.87 1.94 4.45
N LEU A 99 3.45 0.76 4.72
CA LEU A 99 4.00 0.41 6.03
C LEU A 99 5.07 1.40 6.48
N SER A 100 6.01 1.74 5.58
CA SER A 100 7.08 2.70 5.88
C SER A 100 6.54 4.11 6.12
N ILE A 101 5.52 4.52 5.36
CA ILE A 101 4.88 5.84 5.53
C ILE A 101 4.17 5.91 6.89
N GLU A 102 3.42 4.86 7.26
CA GLU A 102 2.77 4.81 8.56
C GLU A 102 3.78 4.88 9.69
N ALA A 103 4.80 4.03 9.64
CA ALA A 103 5.86 3.99 10.64
C ALA A 103 6.56 5.36 10.78
N ASN A 104 6.83 6.03 9.68
CA ASN A 104 7.45 7.37 9.69
C ASN A 104 6.55 8.45 10.31
N LYS A 105 5.23 8.29 10.26
CA LYS A 105 4.29 9.20 10.95
C LYS A 105 4.31 9.00 12.46
N GLU A 106 4.49 7.76 12.91
CA GLU A 106 4.54 7.42 14.35
C GLU A 106 5.93 7.68 14.96
N SER A 107 6.99 7.34 14.24
CA SER A 107 8.37 7.50 14.65
C SER A 107 9.21 8.00 13.48
N PRO A 108 9.34 9.32 13.30
CA PRO A 108 10.09 9.87 12.16
C PRO A 108 11.54 9.38 12.12
N SER A 109 11.93 8.81 10.99
CA SER A 109 13.29 8.36 10.70
C SER A 109 13.63 8.59 9.23
N SER A 110 14.91 8.63 8.93
CA SER A 110 15.37 8.80 7.55
C SER A 110 15.22 7.52 6.71
N THR A 111 15.23 6.34 7.37
CA THR A 111 15.28 5.04 6.68
C THR A 111 14.42 4.00 7.37
N PHE A 112 13.62 3.29 6.58
CA PHE A 112 12.82 2.15 7.01
C PHE A 112 13.09 0.93 6.14
N VAL A 113 13.03 -0.25 6.75
CA VAL A 113 13.01 -1.54 6.06
C VAL A 113 11.68 -2.22 6.36
N ALA A 114 10.77 -2.18 5.40
CA ALA A 114 9.50 -2.89 5.49
C ALA A 114 9.68 -4.34 5.04
N ILE A 115 9.16 -5.28 5.82
CA ILE A 115 9.32 -6.72 5.59
C ILE A 115 7.95 -7.38 5.58
N SER A 116 7.64 -8.10 4.49
CA SER A 116 6.49 -8.98 4.39
C SER A 116 6.94 -10.41 4.08
N GLN A 117 6.27 -11.38 4.69
CA GLN A 117 6.59 -12.79 4.52
C GLN A 117 6.10 -13.31 3.17
N GLU A 118 6.94 -14.11 2.50
CA GLU A 118 6.57 -14.93 1.35
C GLU A 118 6.51 -16.40 1.77
N ASN A 119 5.67 -17.20 1.10
CA ASN A 119 5.34 -18.57 1.55
C ASN A 119 6.46 -19.63 1.38
N LEU A 120 7.58 -19.29 0.75
CA LEU A 120 8.64 -20.26 0.38
C LEU A 120 9.98 -20.02 1.09
N GLY A 121 9.95 -19.39 2.27
CA GLY A 121 11.18 -19.10 3.01
C GLY A 121 11.93 -17.87 2.52
N ASN A 122 11.27 -17.05 1.71
CA ASN A 122 11.72 -15.75 1.27
C ASN A 122 10.95 -14.62 1.99
N VAL A 123 11.47 -13.42 1.89
CA VAL A 123 10.80 -12.20 2.35
C VAL A 123 10.84 -11.14 1.27
N TYR A 124 9.75 -10.42 1.15
CA TYR A 124 9.71 -9.18 0.40
C TYR A 124 10.21 -8.07 1.30
N ILE A 125 11.14 -7.27 0.80
CA ILE A 125 11.63 -6.10 1.51
C ILE A 125 11.51 -4.83 0.68
N ALA A 126 11.23 -3.73 1.36
CA ALA A 126 11.35 -2.40 0.81
C ALA A 126 12.26 -1.56 1.72
N GLU A 127 13.40 -1.16 1.20
CA GLU A 127 14.26 -0.16 1.83
C GLU A 127 13.78 1.22 1.40
N SER A 128 13.16 1.94 2.32
CA SER A 128 12.52 3.22 2.04
C SER A 128 13.26 4.36 2.72
N SER A 129 13.46 5.44 1.99
CA SER A 129 14.02 6.69 2.52
C SER A 129 13.05 7.85 2.29
N PHE A 130 13.03 8.78 3.23
CA PHE A 130 12.16 9.96 3.21
C PHE A 130 12.99 11.22 3.03
N SER A 131 12.61 12.04 2.06
CA SER A 131 13.24 13.33 1.80
C SER A 131 12.18 14.30 1.24
N ASP A 132 12.07 15.50 1.83
CA ASP A 132 11.14 16.55 1.41
C ASP A 132 9.67 16.09 1.31
N GLY A 133 9.30 15.13 2.15
CA GLY A 133 7.95 14.55 2.18
C GLY A 133 7.63 13.58 1.05
N ASP A 134 8.61 13.21 0.24
CA ASP A 134 8.51 12.13 -0.75
C ASP A 134 9.19 10.86 -0.22
N ILE A 135 8.73 9.69 -0.69
CA ILE A 135 9.30 8.38 -0.39
C ILE A 135 10.03 7.84 -1.61
N LYS A 136 11.21 7.28 -1.39
CA LYS A 136 11.96 6.51 -2.40
C LYS A 136 12.25 5.14 -1.84
N SER A 137 11.90 4.10 -2.57
CA SER A 137 12.02 2.73 -2.12
C SER A 137 12.77 1.85 -3.12
N LYS A 138 13.58 0.93 -2.57
CA LYS A 138 14.20 -0.15 -3.31
C LYS A 138 13.58 -1.46 -2.83
N PHE A 139 13.02 -2.21 -3.78
CA PHE A 139 12.32 -3.45 -3.48
C PHE A 139 13.18 -4.66 -3.83
N ARG A 140 13.10 -5.70 -3.00
CA ARG A 140 13.78 -6.97 -3.23
C ARG A 140 12.95 -8.14 -2.71
N LEU A 141 13.08 -9.29 -3.38
CA LEU A 141 12.73 -10.60 -2.84
C LEU A 141 14.04 -11.30 -2.50
N ILE A 142 14.22 -11.68 -1.26
CA ILE A 142 15.43 -12.36 -0.79
C ILE A 142 15.10 -13.55 0.11
N SER A 143 15.99 -14.53 0.18
CA SER A 143 15.82 -15.61 1.15
C SER A 143 16.01 -15.09 2.58
N SER A 144 15.30 -15.70 3.54
CA SER A 144 15.44 -15.37 4.94
C SER A 144 16.87 -15.54 5.45
N ASP A 145 17.61 -16.52 4.91
CA ASP A 145 19.03 -16.73 5.28
C ASP A 145 19.94 -15.62 4.75
N LEU A 146 19.64 -15.08 3.57
CA LEU A 146 20.40 -13.95 3.02
C LEU A 146 20.09 -12.68 3.83
N PHE A 147 18.83 -12.44 4.17
CA PHE A 147 18.44 -11.31 5.01
C PHE A 147 19.21 -11.28 6.34
N LYS A 148 19.32 -12.42 7.02
CA LYS A 148 20.08 -12.56 8.30
C LYS A 148 21.56 -12.20 8.19
N ARG A 149 22.16 -12.33 7.00
CA ARG A 149 23.58 -12.04 6.74
C ARG A 149 23.82 -10.63 6.25
N GLU A 150 22.75 -9.94 5.89
CA GLU A 150 22.83 -8.58 5.35
C GLU A 150 22.94 -7.55 6.47
N GLY A 151 23.83 -6.59 6.30
CA GLY A 151 23.94 -5.45 7.22
C GLY A 151 23.00 -4.32 6.79
N PHE A 152 22.30 -3.75 7.77
CA PHE A 152 21.50 -2.53 7.59
C PHE A 152 22.10 -1.40 8.40
N PRO A 153 21.82 -0.11 8.04
CA PRO A 153 22.24 1.01 8.86
C PRO A 153 21.73 0.89 10.30
N GLU A 154 22.58 1.28 11.28
CA GLU A 154 22.23 1.16 12.70
C GLU A 154 21.01 1.98 13.11
N ASP A 155 20.72 3.06 12.38
CA ASP A 155 19.62 3.99 12.61
C ASP A 155 18.34 3.63 11.82
N CYS A 156 18.35 2.52 11.06
CA CYS A 156 17.17 2.11 10.34
C CYS A 156 16.12 1.49 11.26
N HIS A 157 14.84 1.69 10.93
CA HIS A 157 13.70 1.07 11.59
C HIS A 157 13.11 -0.04 10.72
N PHE A 158 12.71 -1.13 11.38
CA PHE A 158 12.08 -2.26 10.72
C PHE A 158 10.58 -2.29 10.99
N VAL A 159 9.79 -2.67 9.99
CA VAL A 159 8.33 -2.62 10.05
C VAL A 159 7.71 -3.75 9.23
N GLY A 160 6.53 -4.20 9.65
CA GLY A 160 5.77 -5.26 8.96
C GLY A 160 5.83 -6.61 9.66
N GLU A 161 4.90 -7.50 9.30
CA GLU A 161 4.75 -8.81 9.93
C GLU A 161 5.95 -9.73 9.73
N GLY A 162 6.69 -9.56 8.64
CA GLY A 162 7.89 -10.31 8.36
C GLY A 162 9.02 -10.13 9.37
N CYS A 163 8.99 -9.04 10.15
CA CYS A 163 9.97 -8.82 11.24
C CYS A 163 9.95 -9.94 12.28
N ALA A 164 8.80 -10.60 12.49
CA ALA A 164 8.68 -11.71 13.43
C ALA A 164 9.57 -12.92 13.09
N LEU A 165 10.03 -13.03 11.85
CA LEU A 165 10.96 -14.08 11.40
C LEU A 165 12.42 -13.82 11.84
N PHE A 166 12.71 -12.61 12.30
CA PHE A 166 14.07 -12.13 12.58
C PHE A 166 14.17 -11.53 13.99
N PRO A 167 14.16 -12.36 15.03
CA PRO A 167 14.20 -11.88 16.43
C PRO A 167 15.49 -11.12 16.78
N GLU A 168 16.53 -11.27 15.96
CA GLU A 168 17.80 -10.56 16.08
C GLU A 168 17.72 -9.09 15.61
N VAL A 169 16.69 -8.73 14.86
CA VAL A 169 16.51 -7.36 14.35
C VAL A 169 16.07 -6.45 15.50
N ILE A 170 16.79 -5.36 15.67
CA ILE A 170 16.48 -4.29 16.63
C ILE A 170 15.73 -3.13 15.94
N ASN A 171 15.21 -2.20 16.72
CA ASN A 171 14.45 -1.04 16.22
C ASN A 171 13.18 -1.43 15.41
N VAL A 172 12.53 -2.52 15.79
CA VAL A 172 11.25 -2.93 15.19
C VAL A 172 10.12 -2.04 15.71
N LEU A 173 9.36 -1.45 14.79
CA LEU A 173 8.13 -0.73 15.11
C LEU A 173 6.94 -1.69 14.97
N PRO A 174 6.38 -2.16 16.11
CA PRO A 174 5.30 -3.13 16.07
C PRO A 174 3.98 -2.47 15.66
N GLY A 175 3.11 -3.23 15.00
CA GLY A 175 1.70 -2.82 14.78
C GLY A 175 1.45 -1.93 13.58
N ALA A 176 2.45 -1.59 12.80
CA ALA A 176 2.22 -0.88 11.55
C ALA A 176 1.45 -1.77 10.55
N ILE A 177 0.39 -1.23 9.99
CA ILE A 177 -0.48 -1.89 9.02
C ILE A 177 -0.75 -0.91 7.87
N PRO A 178 -0.75 -1.34 6.59
CA PRO A 178 -1.04 -0.43 5.49
C PRO A 178 -2.38 0.30 5.69
N LYS A 179 -2.35 1.64 5.72
CA LYS A 179 -3.55 2.47 5.90
C LYS A 179 -3.84 3.32 4.67
N SER A 180 -5.01 3.13 4.08
CA SER A 180 -5.45 3.84 2.88
C SER A 180 -5.47 5.37 3.04
N LYS A 181 -5.65 5.89 4.26
CA LYS A 181 -5.58 7.34 4.51
C LYS A 181 -4.22 7.94 4.14
N TYR A 182 -3.12 7.20 4.30
CA TYR A 182 -1.79 7.66 3.90
C TYR A 182 -1.57 7.52 2.39
N LEU A 183 -2.23 6.53 1.78
CA LEU A 183 -2.28 6.43 0.32
C LEU A 183 -2.95 7.66 -0.30
N LEU A 184 -4.01 8.23 0.33
CA LEU A 184 -4.62 9.49 -0.10
C LEU A 184 -3.62 10.66 -0.11
N GLU A 185 -2.75 10.76 0.89
CA GLU A 185 -1.74 11.83 0.96
C GLU A 185 -0.78 11.76 -0.25
N ILE A 186 -0.32 10.57 -0.58
CA ILE A 186 0.54 10.35 -1.75
C ILE A 186 -0.23 10.56 -3.05
N ALA A 187 -1.47 10.07 -3.11
CA ALA A 187 -2.32 10.23 -4.29
C ALA A 187 -2.60 11.69 -4.63
N LYS A 188 -2.89 12.54 -3.63
CA LYS A 188 -3.05 13.99 -3.82
C LYS A 188 -1.79 14.63 -4.42
N LYS A 189 -0.59 14.25 -3.96
CA LYS A 189 0.68 14.75 -4.50
C LYS A 189 0.89 14.31 -5.95
N ARG A 190 0.67 13.02 -6.26
CA ARG A 190 0.85 12.46 -7.61
C ARG A 190 -0.16 13.02 -8.60
N LEU A 191 -1.41 13.21 -8.18
CA LEU A 191 -2.43 13.86 -9.01
C LEU A 191 -2.01 15.28 -9.41
N ASN A 192 -1.50 16.07 -8.45
CA ASN A 192 -1.02 17.43 -8.72
C ASN A 192 0.20 17.47 -9.67
N LYS A 193 1.01 16.42 -9.68
CA LYS A 193 2.16 16.26 -10.59
C LYS A 193 1.78 15.59 -11.92
N SER A 194 0.51 15.22 -12.11
CA SER A 194 0.04 14.40 -13.25
C SER A 194 0.73 13.04 -13.38
N GLU A 195 1.16 12.47 -12.26
CA GLU A 195 1.79 11.16 -12.17
C GLU A 195 0.73 10.06 -12.00
N LEU A 196 -0.13 9.93 -12.98
CA LEU A 196 -1.24 8.97 -12.99
C LEU A 196 -0.96 7.86 -14.00
N ILE A 197 -1.52 6.68 -13.73
CA ILE A 197 -1.42 5.50 -14.58
C ILE A 197 -2.78 5.13 -15.14
N GLU A 198 -2.76 4.45 -16.29
CA GLU A 198 -3.98 3.95 -16.91
C GLU A 198 -4.56 2.78 -16.08
N PRO A 199 -5.88 2.52 -16.15
CA PRO A 199 -6.51 1.45 -15.39
C PRO A 199 -5.85 0.08 -15.58
N GLU A 200 -5.37 -0.22 -16.80
CA GLU A 200 -4.70 -1.48 -17.15
C GLU A 200 -3.35 -1.65 -16.43
N GLU A 201 -2.75 -0.57 -15.99
CA GLU A 201 -1.46 -0.58 -15.29
C GLU A 201 -1.61 -0.83 -13.78
N ILE A 202 -2.84 -0.81 -13.24
CA ILE A 202 -3.15 -1.17 -11.86
C ILE A 202 -3.09 -2.69 -11.70
N LEU A 203 -1.91 -3.22 -11.47
CA LEU A 203 -1.68 -4.65 -11.38
C LEU A 203 -1.09 -5.04 -10.02
N PRO A 204 -1.44 -6.23 -9.50
CA PRO A 204 -0.78 -6.79 -8.34
C PRO A 204 0.73 -6.92 -8.57
N VAL A 205 1.49 -6.52 -7.57
CA VAL A 205 2.94 -6.61 -7.61
C VAL A 205 3.37 -7.98 -7.13
N TYR A 206 4.05 -8.72 -8.02
CA TYR A 206 4.75 -9.94 -7.72
C TYR A 206 6.25 -9.71 -7.89
N LEU A 207 7.00 -9.80 -6.81
CA LEU A 207 8.45 -9.83 -6.87
C LEU A 207 8.86 -11.29 -7.11
N ASN A 208 9.12 -11.66 -8.36
CA ASN A 208 9.68 -12.97 -8.70
C ASN A 208 11.21 -12.89 -8.70
N ASP A 209 11.89 -14.01 -8.39
CA ASP A 209 13.34 -14.15 -8.36
C ASP A 209 14.02 -13.55 -9.60
N GLU A 210 15.16 -12.95 -9.38
CA GLU A 210 16.12 -12.43 -10.36
C GLU A 210 15.62 -11.30 -11.25
N ASN A 211 15.82 -10.09 -10.76
CA ASN A 211 15.75 -8.85 -11.51
C ASN A 211 14.36 -8.34 -11.88
N SER A 212 13.91 -7.49 -11.03
CA SER A 212 13.04 -6.42 -11.46
C SER A 212 11.57 -6.71 -11.58
N TRP A 213 10.85 -5.79 -11.12
CA TRP A 213 9.58 -5.30 -11.64
C TRP A 213 9.55 -5.41 -13.19
N LYS A 214 9.22 -6.55 -13.72
CA LYS A 214 8.90 -6.63 -15.14
C LYS A 214 7.52 -6.05 -15.32
N LYS A 215 7.44 -4.87 -15.93
CA LYS A 215 6.22 -4.43 -16.57
C LYS A 215 5.78 -5.58 -17.49
N ILE A 216 4.63 -6.17 -17.18
CA ILE A 216 3.98 -7.07 -18.11
C ILE A 216 3.57 -6.18 -19.29
N LYS A 217 4.17 -6.46 -20.45
CA LYS A 217 3.80 -5.77 -21.69
C LYS A 217 2.47 -6.29 -22.17
#